data_2fd89ca816be6b5dcbb60f9540260d3c
#
_entry.id   2fd89ca816be6b5dcbb60f9540260d3c
#
_cell.length_a   1.000
_cell.length_b   1.000
_cell.length_c   1.000
_cell.angle_alpha   90.00
_cell.angle_beta   90.00
_cell.angle_gamma   90.00
#
_symmetry.space_group_name_H-M   'P 1'
#
loop_
_entity.id
_entity.type
_entity.pdbx_description
1 polymer ?
#
loop_
_entity_poly.entity_id
_entity_poly.type
_entity_poly.pdbx_seq_one_letter_code
_entity_poly.pdbx_strand_id
1 'polypeptide(L)'
;MHKGMTLTSAGLVLAFVLFTGLGPGLAGELFGAVRAWIESTFSGYYLVTVMLLIAVCAFIVVSRHGSIRLGDDDSRPEFSNFAWFSMLFSAGIGIGILFFGVAEPVFYLDNSGAFGYPNNPHADMAGATALGHERAIDALRVSVFHWGLHGWAIYVIVGMSLAYFAYRKGLPLALRSALYPFIGERIYGPIGHLVDILGVLGCVFGVATSLGLGVSQMAVGLERLAGISAGLDTQLVLIAVISLVSILSVVSGVQRGIKLISELNIWVSVLVVGAFLLGGPTLWLISAFGETLVDYAANFIPMGLWYADEPGPAAWQQAWTIFYWGWWLAWAPFVGLFIARISRGRTLREFVLGVLLVPTLIIFVWLVIFGGSALYQELHAAGGPGSAGIIELVNAWNLPAALFASADGIAGTGALGWLLSAMMVFLLMSWFVTSSDSGTLVLTTILSLGNDEPPQRFRVFWGVVIGLVAAVLLVAGGLKALQTALIAAALPLSGVILIMTAGVLVSLLRESRHSTSTAPRGG
;
A
#
# COMPACT_ATOMS: atom_id res chain seq x y z
N MET A 1 22.92 1.29 -14.97
CA MET A 1 22.36 -0.04 -14.62
C MET A 1 23.46 -1.02 -14.29
N HIS A 2 23.36 -1.65 -13.15
CA HIS A 2 24.30 -2.71 -12.75
C HIS A 2 23.95 -4.01 -13.49
N LYS A 3 24.80 -4.44 -14.42
CA LYS A 3 24.50 -5.57 -15.33
C LYS A 3 24.11 -6.86 -14.59
N GLY A 4 24.90 -7.26 -13.57
CA GLY A 4 24.64 -8.48 -12.81
C GLY A 4 23.28 -8.46 -12.12
N MET A 5 22.94 -7.42 -11.37
CA MET A 5 21.65 -7.30 -10.68
C MET A 5 20.48 -7.28 -11.66
N THR A 6 20.61 -6.52 -12.76
CA THR A 6 19.55 -6.43 -13.78
C THR A 6 19.28 -7.79 -14.42
N LEU A 7 20.33 -8.51 -14.81
CA LEU A 7 20.18 -9.84 -15.41
C LEU A 7 19.65 -10.87 -14.42
N THR A 8 20.11 -10.85 -13.16
CA THR A 8 19.61 -11.77 -12.13
C THR A 8 18.13 -11.49 -11.81
N SER A 9 17.75 -10.23 -11.58
CA SER A 9 16.35 -9.86 -11.30
C SER A 9 15.45 -10.22 -12.49
N ALA A 10 15.84 -9.87 -13.70
CA ALA A 10 15.09 -10.21 -14.91
C ALA A 10 14.96 -11.73 -15.10
N GLY A 11 16.07 -12.47 -14.91
CA GLY A 11 16.08 -13.93 -14.98
C GLY A 11 15.16 -14.58 -13.96
N LEU A 12 15.16 -14.12 -12.69
CA LEU A 12 14.28 -14.64 -11.65
C LEU A 12 12.81 -14.36 -11.98
N VAL A 13 12.47 -13.13 -12.39
CA VAL A 13 11.09 -12.77 -12.73
C VAL A 13 10.61 -13.51 -13.99
N LEU A 14 11.44 -13.63 -15.03
CA LEU A 14 11.09 -14.40 -16.23
C LEU A 14 10.96 -15.89 -15.94
N ALA A 15 11.83 -16.46 -15.11
CA ALA A 15 11.67 -17.86 -14.66
C ALA A 15 10.37 -18.06 -13.89
N PHE A 16 9.99 -17.13 -13.03
CA PHE A 16 8.70 -17.11 -12.33
C PHE A 16 7.52 -17.04 -13.32
N VAL A 17 7.56 -16.14 -14.29
CA VAL A 17 6.52 -16.00 -15.34
C VAL A 17 6.39 -17.29 -16.15
N LEU A 18 7.50 -17.88 -16.58
CA LEU A 18 7.51 -19.13 -17.33
C LEU A 18 6.97 -20.31 -16.50
N PHE A 19 7.44 -20.47 -15.26
CA PHE A 19 6.96 -21.50 -14.35
C PHE A 19 5.45 -21.41 -14.12
N THR A 20 4.97 -20.19 -13.82
CA THR A 20 3.54 -19.95 -13.55
C THR A 20 2.68 -20.11 -14.81
N GLY A 21 3.17 -19.62 -15.96
CA GLY A 21 2.45 -19.69 -17.23
C GLY A 21 2.37 -21.10 -17.84
N LEU A 22 3.43 -21.91 -17.66
CA LEU A 22 3.47 -23.28 -18.19
C LEU A 22 2.78 -24.31 -17.28
N GLY A 23 2.71 -24.02 -15.97
CA GLY A 23 2.12 -24.92 -14.98
C GLY A 23 1.23 -24.19 -13.98
N PRO A 24 0.14 -23.52 -14.39
CA PRO A 24 -0.65 -22.67 -13.50
C PRO A 24 -1.25 -23.42 -12.31
N GLY A 25 -1.67 -24.67 -12.48
CA GLY A 25 -2.18 -25.52 -11.39
C GLY A 25 -1.11 -25.80 -10.33
N LEU A 26 0.06 -26.29 -10.74
CA LEU A 26 1.18 -26.57 -9.85
C LEU A 26 1.68 -25.29 -9.17
N ALA A 27 1.74 -24.19 -9.91
CA ALA A 27 2.13 -22.89 -9.35
C ALA A 27 1.14 -22.43 -8.27
N GLY A 28 -0.17 -22.57 -8.52
CA GLY A 28 -1.21 -22.23 -7.55
C GLY A 28 -1.13 -23.06 -6.28
N GLU A 29 -0.91 -24.38 -6.38
CA GLU A 29 -0.73 -25.27 -5.23
C GLU A 29 0.52 -24.90 -4.41
N LEU A 30 1.67 -24.70 -5.10
CA LEU A 30 2.92 -24.32 -4.44
C LEU A 30 2.79 -22.96 -3.74
N PHE A 31 2.22 -21.96 -4.42
CA PHE A 31 2.01 -20.64 -3.83
C PHE A 31 1.07 -20.72 -2.63
N GLY A 32 0.00 -21.50 -2.72
CA GLY A 32 -0.91 -21.72 -1.58
C GLY A 32 -0.21 -22.35 -0.39
N ALA A 33 0.63 -23.38 -0.61
CA ALA A 33 1.41 -24.03 0.45
C ALA A 33 2.44 -23.08 1.09
N VAL A 34 3.16 -22.28 0.27
CA VAL A 34 4.11 -21.27 0.78
C VAL A 34 3.39 -20.20 1.58
N ARG A 35 2.26 -19.71 1.11
CA ARG A 35 1.43 -18.75 1.83
C ARG A 35 0.98 -19.30 3.19
N ALA A 36 0.39 -20.48 3.22
CA ALA A 36 -0.07 -21.11 4.45
C ALA A 36 1.06 -21.33 5.45
N TRP A 37 2.25 -21.72 4.98
CA TRP A 37 3.44 -21.84 5.81
C TRP A 37 3.89 -20.50 6.39
N ILE A 38 3.93 -19.43 5.58
CA ILE A 38 4.29 -18.09 6.06
C ILE A 38 3.27 -17.61 7.08
N GLU A 39 1.99 -17.70 6.78
CA GLU A 39 0.91 -17.23 7.64
C GLU A 39 0.87 -17.97 8.97
N SER A 40 1.01 -19.30 8.96
CA SER A 40 1.01 -20.09 10.20
C SER A 40 2.28 -19.93 11.05
N THR A 41 3.44 -19.69 10.41
CA THR A 41 4.74 -19.66 11.10
C THR A 41 5.14 -18.24 11.54
N PHE A 42 4.82 -17.23 10.75
CA PHE A 42 5.37 -15.88 10.90
C PHE A 42 4.33 -14.81 11.30
N SER A 43 3.06 -15.17 11.63
CA SER A 43 2.06 -14.20 12.06
C SER A 43 2.54 -13.33 13.23
N GLY A 44 3.00 -13.93 14.32
CA GLY A 44 3.53 -13.21 15.47
C GLY A 44 4.76 -12.35 15.13
N TYR A 45 5.63 -12.84 14.25
CA TYR A 45 6.79 -12.09 13.77
C TYR A 45 6.37 -10.81 13.03
N TYR A 46 5.36 -10.86 12.14
CA TYR A 46 4.87 -9.69 11.43
C TYR A 46 4.26 -8.66 12.39
N LEU A 47 3.45 -9.10 13.35
CA LEU A 47 2.83 -8.22 14.36
C LEU A 47 3.91 -7.49 15.16
N VAL A 48 4.87 -8.24 15.73
CA VAL A 48 5.97 -7.64 16.50
C VAL A 48 6.82 -6.71 15.64
N THR A 49 7.08 -7.09 14.38
CA THR A 49 7.84 -6.24 13.45
C THR A 49 7.15 -4.90 13.26
N VAL A 50 5.86 -4.87 12.91
CA VAL A 50 5.14 -3.61 12.66
C VAL A 50 5.09 -2.73 13.91
N MET A 51 4.82 -3.32 15.07
CA MET A 51 4.81 -2.59 16.35
C MET A 51 6.19 -2.04 16.72
N LEU A 52 7.26 -2.78 16.42
CA LEU A 52 8.64 -2.29 16.59
C LEU A 52 8.90 -1.07 15.70
N LEU A 53 8.47 -1.09 14.43
CA LEU A 53 8.64 0.04 13.51
C LEU A 53 7.89 1.27 14.01
N ILE A 54 6.68 1.12 14.54
CA ILE A 54 5.92 2.20 15.20
C ILE A 54 6.69 2.74 16.41
N ALA A 55 7.21 1.87 17.26
CA ALA A 55 7.99 2.30 18.44
C ALA A 55 9.24 3.08 18.03
N VAL A 56 9.92 2.70 16.95
CA VAL A 56 11.06 3.45 16.40
C VAL A 56 10.61 4.80 15.84
N CYS A 57 9.50 4.87 15.13
CA CYS A 57 8.93 6.15 14.69
C CYS A 57 8.65 7.08 15.88
N ALA A 58 8.00 6.58 16.92
CA ALA A 58 7.74 7.34 18.15
C ALA A 58 9.04 7.80 18.82
N PHE A 59 10.04 6.92 18.93
CA PHE A 59 11.36 7.26 19.46
C PHE A 59 12.01 8.41 18.67
N ILE A 60 11.98 8.38 17.35
CA ILE A 60 12.56 9.46 16.53
C ILE A 60 11.82 10.77 16.78
N VAL A 61 10.49 10.76 16.87
CA VAL A 61 9.68 11.96 17.09
C VAL A 61 10.00 12.63 18.43
N VAL A 62 10.10 11.84 19.51
CA VAL A 62 10.30 12.41 20.88
C VAL A 62 11.76 12.67 21.21
N SER A 63 12.70 11.98 20.54
CA SER A 63 14.13 12.09 20.83
C SER A 63 14.76 13.33 20.20
N ARG A 64 15.97 13.67 20.69
CA ARG A 64 16.83 14.71 20.07
C ARG A 64 17.23 14.39 18.63
N HIS A 65 17.24 13.12 18.25
CA HIS A 65 17.59 12.70 16.89
C HIS A 65 16.57 13.20 15.85
N GLY A 66 15.34 13.50 16.27
CA GLY A 66 14.33 14.08 15.40
C GLY A 66 14.70 15.41 14.76
N SER A 67 15.67 16.16 15.32
CA SER A 67 16.16 17.41 14.74
C SER A 67 17.20 17.23 13.63
N ILE A 68 17.74 16.02 13.45
CA ILE A 68 18.72 15.73 12.39
C ILE A 68 18.06 15.90 11.03
N ARG A 69 18.78 16.54 10.07
CA ARG A 69 18.26 16.78 8.73
C ARG A 69 18.62 15.66 7.76
N LEU A 70 17.74 15.41 6.82
CA LEU A 70 17.96 14.57 5.65
C LEU A 70 18.78 15.35 4.61
N GLY A 71 20.05 15.47 4.86
CA GLY A 71 21.05 16.28 4.16
C GLY A 71 22.05 16.85 5.14
N ASP A 72 22.82 17.87 4.72
CA ASP A 72 23.72 18.64 5.57
C ASP A 72 22.93 19.45 6.62
N ASP A 73 23.58 19.92 7.66
CA ASP A 73 22.92 20.62 8.78
C ASP A 73 22.25 21.94 8.36
N ASP A 74 22.75 22.58 7.31
CA ASP A 74 22.22 23.81 6.70
C ASP A 74 21.20 23.55 5.57
N SER A 75 21.00 22.28 5.17
CA SER A 75 20.05 21.90 4.13
C SER A 75 18.64 22.39 4.45
N ARG A 76 17.95 22.86 3.42
CA ARG A 76 16.54 23.26 3.51
C ARG A 76 15.65 22.34 2.70
N PRO A 77 14.36 22.18 3.08
CA PRO A 77 13.42 21.41 2.29
C PRO A 77 13.36 21.88 0.83
N GLU A 78 13.50 20.94 -0.09
CA GLU A 78 13.44 21.19 -1.52
C GLU A 78 12.04 21.62 -1.97
N PHE A 79 11.00 21.08 -1.32
CA PHE A 79 9.60 21.37 -1.60
C PHE A 79 8.95 22.11 -0.43
N SER A 80 8.03 23.01 -0.73
CA SER A 80 7.16 23.64 0.28
C SER A 80 6.34 22.58 1.04
N ASN A 81 5.82 22.90 2.22
CA ASN A 81 4.98 21.97 2.96
C ASN A 81 3.74 21.55 2.17
N PHE A 82 3.09 22.50 1.49
CA PHE A 82 1.92 22.19 0.67
C PHE A 82 2.24 21.23 -0.47
N ALA A 83 3.30 21.49 -1.25
CA ALA A 83 3.72 20.60 -2.32
C ALA A 83 4.11 19.21 -1.81
N TRP A 84 4.83 19.14 -0.70
CA TRP A 84 5.23 17.87 -0.08
C TRP A 84 4.03 17.07 0.40
N PHE A 85 3.08 17.68 1.11
CA PHE A 85 1.85 17.02 1.55
C PHE A 85 0.99 16.57 0.37
N SER A 86 0.93 17.34 -0.72
CA SER A 86 0.23 16.94 -1.95
C SER A 86 0.87 15.71 -2.60
N MET A 87 2.21 15.61 -2.60
CA MET A 87 2.92 14.42 -3.09
C MET A 87 2.73 13.21 -2.16
N LEU A 88 2.71 13.40 -0.84
CA LEU A 88 2.36 12.34 0.11
C LEU A 88 0.92 11.87 -0.04
N PHE A 89 -0.02 12.78 -0.31
CA PHE A 89 -1.40 12.46 -0.67
C PHE A 89 -1.43 11.51 -1.88
N SER A 90 -0.73 11.88 -2.95
CA SER A 90 -0.69 11.06 -4.17
C SER A 90 -0.06 9.68 -3.95
N ALA A 91 0.89 9.56 -2.99
CA ALA A 91 1.46 8.28 -2.61
C ALA A 91 0.52 7.43 -1.74
N GLY A 92 -0.35 8.07 -0.96
CA GLY A 92 -1.27 7.40 -0.03
C GLY A 92 -2.55 6.89 -0.68
N ILE A 93 -3.00 7.53 -1.76
CA ILE A 93 -4.20 7.14 -2.49
C ILE A 93 -3.79 6.33 -3.71
N GLY A 94 -4.23 5.10 -3.76
CA GLY A 94 -3.95 4.19 -4.86
C GLY A 94 -5.11 3.24 -5.12
N ILE A 95 -4.91 2.34 -6.08
CA ILE A 95 -5.91 1.35 -6.49
C ILE A 95 -6.42 0.52 -5.31
N GLY A 96 -5.52 0.16 -4.39
CA GLY A 96 -5.87 -0.66 -3.22
C GLY A 96 -6.99 -0.05 -2.37
N ILE A 97 -6.95 1.26 -2.13
CA ILE A 97 -7.99 1.91 -1.31
C ILE A 97 -9.33 2.02 -2.04
N LEU A 98 -9.36 2.13 -3.37
CA LEU A 98 -10.59 2.01 -4.14
C LEU A 98 -11.14 0.60 -4.11
N PHE A 99 -10.27 -0.40 -4.16
CA PHE A 99 -10.65 -1.81 -4.16
C PHE A 99 -11.21 -2.26 -2.80
N PHE A 100 -10.53 -1.94 -1.72
CA PHE A 100 -10.88 -2.39 -0.38
C PHE A 100 -11.69 -1.38 0.44
N GLY A 101 -11.73 -0.11 0.04
CA GLY A 101 -12.33 0.97 0.84
C GLY A 101 -13.82 0.82 1.14
N VAL A 102 -14.55 0.05 0.34
CA VAL A 102 -15.93 -0.37 0.59
C VAL A 102 -15.98 -1.82 1.07
N ALA A 103 -15.29 -2.72 0.37
CA ALA A 103 -15.40 -4.15 0.62
C ALA A 103 -14.90 -4.57 2.00
N GLU A 104 -13.81 -3.99 2.48
CA GLU A 104 -13.20 -4.37 3.75
C GLU A 104 -14.09 -4.02 4.97
N PRO A 105 -14.58 -2.77 5.14
CA PRO A 105 -15.52 -2.48 6.23
C PRO A 105 -16.78 -3.33 6.21
N VAL A 106 -17.29 -3.65 5.01
CA VAL A 106 -18.47 -4.52 4.87
C VAL A 106 -18.16 -5.95 5.30
N PHE A 107 -16.98 -6.48 5.02
CA PHE A 107 -16.53 -7.77 5.54
C PHE A 107 -16.53 -7.82 7.06
N TYR A 108 -16.10 -6.75 7.71
CA TYR A 108 -16.04 -6.70 9.16
C TYR A 108 -17.41 -6.47 9.81
N LEU A 109 -18.34 -5.89 9.07
CA LEU A 109 -19.74 -5.76 9.50
C LEU A 109 -20.48 -7.10 9.46
N ASP A 110 -20.21 -7.96 8.46
CA ASP A 110 -20.96 -9.20 8.25
C ASP A 110 -20.69 -10.23 9.36
N ASN A 111 -21.68 -11.07 9.62
CA ASN A 111 -21.63 -12.14 10.61
C ASN A 111 -21.82 -13.55 10.02
N SER A 112 -21.95 -13.66 8.72
CA SER A 112 -22.26 -14.93 8.04
C SER A 112 -21.04 -15.59 7.39
N GLY A 113 -19.99 -14.83 7.09
CA GLY A 113 -18.81 -15.33 6.40
C GLY A 113 -17.77 -15.94 7.33
N ALA A 114 -16.92 -16.81 6.80
CA ALA A 114 -15.81 -17.43 7.54
C ALA A 114 -14.80 -16.41 8.10
N PHE A 115 -14.70 -15.23 7.48
CA PHE A 115 -13.78 -14.16 7.85
C PHE A 115 -14.48 -12.92 8.44
N GLY A 116 -15.81 -12.96 8.53
CA GLY A 116 -16.62 -11.92 9.16
C GLY A 116 -16.76 -12.11 10.66
N TYR A 117 -17.61 -11.29 11.26
CA TYR A 117 -18.02 -11.47 12.63
C TYR A 117 -18.77 -12.83 12.79
N PRO A 118 -18.61 -13.62 13.85
CA PRO A 118 -17.83 -13.39 15.08
C PRO A 118 -16.34 -13.78 14.98
N ASN A 119 -15.84 -14.21 13.85
CA ASN A 119 -14.43 -14.58 13.68
C ASN A 119 -13.49 -13.36 13.62
N ASN A 120 -14.06 -12.15 13.49
CA ASN A 120 -13.32 -10.91 13.64
C ASN A 120 -13.09 -10.62 15.14
N PRO A 121 -11.87 -10.81 15.65
CA PRO A 121 -11.58 -10.70 17.08
C PRO A 121 -11.70 -9.27 17.61
N HIS A 122 -11.58 -8.29 16.73
CA HIS A 122 -11.64 -6.89 17.11
C HIS A 122 -13.06 -6.39 17.32
N ALA A 123 -14.04 -7.05 16.73
CA ALA A 123 -15.45 -6.76 16.99
C ALA A 123 -15.86 -7.18 18.42
N ASP A 124 -15.29 -8.29 18.92
CA ASP A 124 -15.55 -8.74 20.29
C ASP A 124 -14.99 -7.77 21.34
N MET A 125 -13.96 -6.98 21.01
CA MET A 125 -13.44 -5.96 21.92
C MET A 125 -14.46 -4.86 22.24
N ALA A 126 -15.38 -4.57 21.32
CA ALA A 126 -16.46 -3.62 21.53
C ALA A 126 -17.73 -4.25 22.10
N GLY A 127 -17.80 -5.58 22.18
CA GLY A 127 -18.97 -6.31 22.66
C GLY A 127 -20.19 -6.27 21.73
N ALA A 128 -20.03 -5.84 20.48
CA ALA A 128 -21.10 -5.72 19.49
C ALA A 128 -21.48 -7.07 18.92
N THR A 129 -22.73 -7.53 19.13
CA THR A 129 -23.21 -8.86 18.73
C THR A 129 -24.19 -8.87 17.56
N ALA A 130 -24.77 -7.74 17.19
CA ALA A 130 -25.77 -7.61 16.13
C ALA A 130 -25.34 -6.61 15.05
N LEU A 131 -25.94 -6.68 13.87
CA LEU A 131 -25.78 -5.64 12.85
C LEU A 131 -26.33 -4.32 13.38
N GLY A 132 -25.44 -3.35 13.62
CA GLY A 132 -25.78 -2.08 14.22
C GLY A 132 -24.68 -1.06 14.13
N HIS A 133 -24.93 0.12 14.68
CA HIS A 133 -24.01 1.25 14.63
C HIS A 133 -22.65 0.92 15.24
N GLU A 134 -22.62 0.31 16.43
CA GLU A 134 -21.36 -0.03 17.12
C GLU A 134 -20.47 -0.94 16.25
N ARG A 135 -21.05 -1.97 15.63
CA ARG A 135 -20.30 -2.84 14.70
C ARG A 135 -19.81 -2.12 13.47
N ALA A 136 -20.54 -1.12 12.97
CA ALA A 136 -20.06 -0.31 11.85
C ALA A 136 -18.83 0.53 12.25
N ILE A 137 -18.82 1.06 13.48
CA ILE A 137 -17.65 1.77 14.02
C ILE A 137 -16.46 0.82 14.20
N ASP A 138 -16.68 -0.39 14.73
CA ASP A 138 -15.67 -1.44 14.81
C ASP A 138 -15.09 -1.79 13.44
N ALA A 139 -15.95 -1.97 12.44
CA ALA A 139 -15.54 -2.28 11.07
C ALA A 139 -14.66 -1.17 10.46
N LEU A 140 -15.01 0.09 10.68
CA LEU A 140 -14.20 1.23 10.27
C LEU A 140 -12.89 1.29 11.04
N ARG A 141 -12.89 1.08 12.36
CA ARG A 141 -11.68 1.03 13.19
C ARG A 141 -10.68 0.02 12.68
N VAL A 142 -11.12 -1.21 12.41
CA VAL A 142 -10.25 -2.29 11.91
C VAL A 142 -9.71 -1.96 10.52
N SER A 143 -10.54 -1.37 9.65
CA SER A 143 -10.08 -0.90 8.34
C SER A 143 -9.01 0.18 8.48
N VAL A 144 -9.20 1.16 9.37
CA VAL A 144 -8.20 2.19 9.67
C VAL A 144 -6.93 1.59 10.29
N PHE A 145 -7.05 0.54 11.10
CA PHE A 145 -5.89 -0.19 11.65
C PHE A 145 -4.99 -0.75 10.53
N HIS A 146 -5.58 -1.36 9.53
CA HIS A 146 -4.82 -1.94 8.41
C HIS A 146 -4.22 -0.88 7.46
N TRP A 147 -4.91 0.23 7.25
CA TRP A 147 -4.54 1.25 6.25
C TRP A 147 -3.85 2.49 6.85
N GLY A 148 -3.88 2.65 8.17
CA GLY A 148 -3.41 3.82 8.87
C GLY A 148 -1.96 3.74 9.35
N LEU A 149 -1.72 4.21 10.58
CA LEU A 149 -0.38 4.40 11.15
C LEU A 149 0.50 3.16 11.11
N HIS A 150 -0.08 1.95 11.29
CA HIS A 150 0.65 0.70 11.31
C HIS A 150 1.31 0.41 9.96
N GLY A 151 0.56 0.51 8.88
CA GLY A 151 1.08 0.33 7.51
C GLY A 151 2.07 1.43 7.14
N TRP A 152 1.75 2.69 7.46
CA TRP A 152 2.60 3.84 7.11
C TRP A 152 3.92 3.85 7.88
N ALA A 153 3.99 3.29 9.09
CA ALA A 153 5.25 3.15 9.82
C ALA A 153 6.29 2.34 9.04
N ILE A 154 5.88 1.33 8.28
CA ILE A 154 6.76 0.55 7.40
C ILE A 154 7.40 1.46 6.35
N TYR A 155 6.60 2.28 5.70
CA TYR A 155 7.07 3.22 4.67
C TYR A 155 7.95 4.33 5.24
N VAL A 156 7.62 4.84 6.44
CA VAL A 156 8.46 5.80 7.17
C VAL A 156 9.85 5.25 7.37
N ILE A 157 9.98 4.04 7.89
CA ILE A 157 11.28 3.45 8.20
C ILE A 157 12.12 3.27 6.92
N VAL A 158 11.54 2.73 5.87
CA VAL A 158 12.26 2.53 4.61
C VAL A 158 12.64 3.86 3.98
N GLY A 159 11.70 4.80 3.86
CA GLY A 159 11.95 6.12 3.28
C GLY A 159 12.96 6.94 4.08
N MET A 160 12.85 6.94 5.41
CA MET A 160 13.80 7.59 6.31
C MET A 160 15.20 7.00 6.16
N SER A 161 15.32 5.67 6.13
CA SER A 161 16.60 5.00 5.96
C SER A 161 17.25 5.36 4.62
N LEU A 162 16.51 5.29 3.53
CA LEU A 162 16.99 5.65 2.20
C LEU A 162 17.44 7.10 2.14
N ALA A 163 16.62 8.04 2.62
CA ALA A 163 16.93 9.47 2.62
C ALA A 163 18.13 9.80 3.52
N TYR A 164 18.20 9.21 4.72
CA TYR A 164 19.30 9.44 5.65
C TYR A 164 20.64 8.97 5.08
N PHE A 165 20.69 7.75 4.58
CA PHE A 165 21.95 7.22 4.03
C PHE A 165 22.34 7.89 2.71
N ALA A 166 21.38 8.24 1.87
CA ALA A 166 21.69 8.91 0.60
C ALA A 166 22.07 10.38 0.81
N TYR A 167 21.24 11.16 1.46
CA TYR A 167 21.44 12.62 1.50
C TYR A 167 22.36 13.09 2.60
N ARG A 168 22.41 12.38 3.75
CA ARG A 168 23.29 12.78 4.86
C ARG A 168 24.63 12.03 4.87
N LYS A 169 24.66 10.79 4.36
CA LYS A 169 25.89 9.98 4.35
C LYS A 169 26.53 9.84 2.97
N GLY A 170 25.91 10.39 1.91
CA GLY A 170 26.45 10.36 0.56
C GLY A 170 26.50 8.98 -0.09
N LEU A 171 25.71 8.02 0.42
CA LEU A 171 25.62 6.66 -0.10
C LEU A 171 24.58 6.56 -1.23
N PRO A 172 24.57 5.47 -2.03
CA PRO A 172 23.55 5.27 -3.06
C PRO A 172 22.12 5.33 -2.52
N LEU A 173 21.18 5.89 -3.28
CA LEU A 173 19.75 5.86 -2.96
C LEU A 173 19.18 4.47 -3.29
N ALA A 174 19.56 3.46 -2.50
CA ALA A 174 19.22 2.06 -2.65
C ALA A 174 19.22 1.36 -1.28
N LEU A 175 18.48 0.25 -1.16
CA LEU A 175 18.28 -0.46 0.11
C LEU A 175 19.60 -0.90 0.76
N ARG A 176 20.59 -1.29 -0.07
CA ARG A 176 21.94 -1.70 0.38
C ARG A 176 22.62 -0.70 1.30
N SER A 177 22.35 0.60 1.10
CA SER A 177 23.03 1.68 1.85
C SER A 177 22.75 1.63 3.35
N ALA A 178 21.60 1.10 3.75
CA ALA A 178 21.24 0.93 5.17
C ALA A 178 22.07 -0.16 5.88
N LEU A 179 22.77 -1.02 5.13
CA LEU A 179 23.67 -2.04 5.67
C LEU A 179 25.07 -1.47 5.97
N TYR A 180 25.40 -0.27 5.47
CA TYR A 180 26.73 0.32 5.60
C TYR A 180 27.28 0.36 7.04
N PRO A 181 26.47 0.67 8.07
CA PRO A 181 26.96 0.69 9.46
C PRO A 181 27.50 -0.65 9.98
N PHE A 182 27.13 -1.76 9.34
CA PHE A 182 27.48 -3.13 9.73
C PHE A 182 28.58 -3.74 8.87
N ILE A 183 28.56 -3.47 7.55
CA ILE A 183 29.44 -4.16 6.60
C ILE A 183 30.32 -3.20 5.76
N GLY A 184 30.20 -1.88 5.96
CA GLY A 184 30.99 -0.87 5.25
C GLY A 184 30.91 -1.00 3.72
N GLU A 185 32.03 -0.89 3.03
CA GLU A 185 32.12 -0.97 1.56
C GLU A 185 31.62 -2.30 0.95
N ARG A 186 31.44 -3.34 1.76
CA ARG A 186 30.87 -4.62 1.30
C ARG A 186 29.42 -4.48 0.81
N ILE A 187 28.76 -3.34 1.03
CA ILE A 187 27.47 -3.02 0.40
C ILE A 187 27.54 -3.05 -1.14
N TYR A 188 28.69 -2.81 -1.74
CA TYR A 188 28.88 -2.89 -3.18
C TYR A 188 29.11 -4.32 -3.70
N GLY A 189 29.20 -5.29 -2.80
CA GLY A 189 29.37 -6.71 -3.08
C GLY A 189 28.07 -7.51 -3.14
N PRO A 190 28.17 -8.86 -3.10
CA PRO A 190 27.02 -9.77 -3.27
C PRO A 190 25.88 -9.55 -2.28
N ILE A 191 26.18 -9.20 -1.01
CA ILE A 191 25.16 -8.98 0.03
C ILE A 191 24.29 -7.77 -0.35
N GLY A 192 24.90 -6.65 -0.74
CA GLY A 192 24.14 -5.48 -1.18
C GLY A 192 23.36 -5.75 -2.47
N HIS A 193 23.95 -6.53 -3.42
CA HIS A 193 23.23 -6.96 -4.61
C HIS A 193 21.99 -7.79 -4.28
N LEU A 194 22.08 -8.73 -3.34
CA LEU A 194 20.95 -9.55 -2.88
C LEU A 194 19.83 -8.68 -2.31
N VAL A 195 20.18 -7.74 -1.43
CA VAL A 195 19.22 -6.83 -0.79
C VAL A 195 18.48 -5.98 -1.82
N ASP A 196 19.19 -5.41 -2.80
CA ASP A 196 18.53 -4.62 -3.84
C ASP A 196 17.69 -5.49 -4.79
N ILE A 197 18.13 -6.72 -5.11
CA ILE A 197 17.33 -7.67 -5.90
C ILE A 197 16.03 -8.01 -5.17
N LEU A 198 16.04 -8.24 -3.85
CA LEU A 198 14.82 -8.44 -3.06
C LEU A 198 13.89 -7.23 -3.13
N GLY A 199 14.43 -6.01 -3.05
CA GLY A 199 13.66 -4.79 -3.25
C GLY A 199 13.03 -4.69 -4.64
N VAL A 200 13.77 -5.06 -5.68
CA VAL A 200 13.26 -5.11 -7.07
C VAL A 200 12.13 -6.13 -7.20
N LEU A 201 12.27 -7.33 -6.65
CA LEU A 201 11.22 -8.35 -6.67
C LEU A 201 9.96 -7.88 -5.93
N GLY A 202 10.12 -7.27 -4.74
CA GLY A 202 9.01 -6.67 -4.01
C GLY A 202 8.27 -5.60 -4.83
N CYS A 203 9.00 -4.70 -5.48
CA CYS A 203 8.42 -3.71 -6.38
C CYS A 203 7.65 -4.34 -7.55
N VAL A 204 8.22 -5.36 -8.21
CA VAL A 204 7.58 -6.04 -9.36
C VAL A 204 6.28 -6.70 -8.92
N PHE A 205 6.31 -7.52 -7.87
CA PHE A 205 5.11 -8.20 -7.39
C PHE A 205 4.08 -7.24 -6.79
N GLY A 206 4.54 -6.20 -6.08
CA GLY A 206 3.67 -5.17 -5.54
C GLY A 206 2.89 -4.42 -6.63
N VAL A 207 3.58 -3.90 -7.64
CA VAL A 207 2.94 -3.18 -8.75
C VAL A 207 2.08 -4.10 -9.60
N ALA A 208 2.52 -5.35 -9.86
CA ALA A 208 1.73 -6.34 -10.59
C ALA A 208 0.44 -6.72 -9.84
N THR A 209 0.48 -6.85 -8.51
CA THR A 209 -0.72 -7.10 -7.69
C THR A 209 -1.71 -5.95 -7.79
N SER A 210 -1.25 -4.71 -7.69
CA SER A 210 -2.12 -3.54 -7.84
C SER A 210 -2.71 -3.42 -9.24
N LEU A 211 -1.94 -3.79 -10.29
CA LEU A 211 -2.48 -3.88 -11.64
C LEU A 211 -3.62 -4.90 -11.73
N GLY A 212 -3.40 -6.10 -11.18
CA GLY A 212 -4.41 -7.15 -11.17
C GLY A 212 -5.69 -6.77 -10.42
N LEU A 213 -5.56 -6.16 -9.23
CA LEU A 213 -6.71 -5.63 -8.48
C LEU A 213 -7.43 -4.54 -9.27
N GLY A 214 -6.69 -3.58 -9.84
CA GLY A 214 -7.25 -2.47 -10.60
C GLY A 214 -7.97 -2.90 -11.86
N VAL A 215 -7.41 -3.83 -12.64
CA VAL A 215 -8.07 -4.31 -13.87
C VAL A 215 -9.30 -5.15 -13.57
N SER A 216 -9.31 -5.90 -12.46
CA SER A 216 -10.51 -6.63 -12.02
C SER A 216 -11.65 -5.66 -11.71
N GLN A 217 -11.35 -4.56 -11.01
CA GLN A 217 -12.34 -3.54 -10.67
C GLN A 217 -12.77 -2.72 -11.90
N MET A 218 -11.83 -2.38 -12.80
CA MET A 218 -12.14 -1.71 -14.06
C MET A 218 -13.02 -2.58 -14.97
N ALA A 219 -12.78 -3.89 -15.03
CA ALA A 219 -13.59 -4.81 -15.83
C ALA A 219 -15.05 -4.80 -15.37
N VAL A 220 -15.32 -4.86 -14.05
CA VAL A 220 -16.67 -4.73 -13.48
C VAL A 220 -17.27 -3.36 -13.80
N GLY A 221 -16.47 -2.29 -13.72
CA GLY A 221 -16.91 -0.95 -14.12
C GLY A 221 -17.29 -0.86 -15.59
N LEU A 222 -16.54 -1.49 -16.51
CA LEU A 222 -16.85 -1.55 -17.94
C LEU A 222 -18.10 -2.40 -18.24
N GLU A 223 -18.29 -3.50 -17.53
CA GLU A 223 -19.52 -4.29 -17.63
C GLU A 223 -20.74 -3.45 -17.31
N ARG A 224 -20.65 -2.67 -16.22
CA ARG A 224 -21.71 -1.76 -15.82
C ARG A 224 -21.95 -0.60 -16.81
N LEU A 225 -20.88 0.01 -17.33
CA LEU A 225 -20.97 1.20 -18.20
C LEU A 225 -21.33 0.88 -19.64
N ALA A 226 -20.87 -0.27 -20.15
CA ALA A 226 -20.91 -0.60 -21.57
C ALA A 226 -21.38 -2.04 -21.87
N GLY A 227 -21.72 -2.85 -20.85
CA GLY A 227 -22.12 -4.23 -21.03
C GLY A 227 -20.98 -5.18 -21.45
N ILE A 228 -19.72 -4.77 -21.27
CA ILE A 228 -18.55 -5.59 -21.60
C ILE A 228 -18.32 -6.54 -20.42
N SER A 229 -18.38 -7.86 -20.68
CA SER A 229 -18.20 -8.87 -19.63
C SER A 229 -16.92 -8.66 -18.82
N ALA A 230 -17.01 -8.76 -17.49
CA ALA A 230 -15.88 -8.60 -16.57
C ALA A 230 -14.96 -9.84 -16.48
N GLY A 231 -15.02 -10.74 -17.45
CA GLY A 231 -14.24 -11.98 -17.51
C GLY A 231 -12.73 -11.77 -17.64
N LEU A 232 -11.99 -12.89 -17.57
CA LEU A 232 -10.53 -12.89 -17.66
C LEU A 232 -10.01 -12.24 -18.95
N ASP A 233 -10.69 -12.47 -20.09
CA ASP A 233 -10.28 -11.89 -21.39
C ASP A 233 -10.27 -10.36 -21.33
N THR A 234 -11.32 -9.74 -20.78
CA THR A 234 -11.39 -8.28 -20.59
C THR A 234 -10.28 -7.80 -19.66
N GLN A 235 -9.99 -8.51 -18.57
CA GLN A 235 -8.90 -8.16 -17.66
C GLN A 235 -7.53 -8.23 -18.34
N LEU A 236 -7.28 -9.25 -19.18
CA LEU A 236 -6.03 -9.37 -19.95
C LEU A 236 -5.88 -8.27 -20.99
N VAL A 237 -6.96 -7.90 -21.68
CA VAL A 237 -6.98 -6.76 -22.62
C VAL A 237 -6.69 -5.46 -21.87
N LEU A 238 -7.29 -5.24 -20.70
CA LEU A 238 -7.02 -4.06 -19.87
C LEU A 238 -5.55 -4.00 -19.42
N ILE A 239 -4.95 -5.12 -19.00
CA ILE A 239 -3.52 -5.18 -18.69
C ILE A 239 -2.68 -4.74 -19.89
N ALA A 240 -2.98 -5.27 -21.08
CA ALA A 240 -2.23 -4.93 -22.30
C ALA A 240 -2.36 -3.44 -22.64
N VAL A 241 -3.59 -2.91 -22.63
CA VAL A 241 -3.87 -1.49 -22.92
C VAL A 241 -3.18 -0.56 -21.92
N ILE A 242 -3.34 -0.82 -20.63
CA ILE A 242 -2.78 0.02 -19.56
C ILE A 242 -1.25 -0.04 -19.58
N SER A 243 -0.66 -1.23 -19.78
CA SER A 243 0.79 -1.39 -19.92
C SER A 243 1.30 -0.60 -21.13
N LEU A 244 0.60 -0.65 -22.27
CA LEU A 244 0.96 0.12 -23.46
C LEU A 244 0.89 1.63 -23.19
N VAL A 245 -0.19 2.12 -22.57
CA VAL A 245 -0.34 3.54 -22.23
C VAL A 245 0.77 4.00 -21.28
N SER A 246 1.10 3.19 -20.25
CA SER A 246 2.21 3.47 -19.32
C SER A 246 3.55 3.51 -20.05
N ILE A 247 3.82 2.58 -20.97
CA ILE A 247 5.05 2.57 -21.78
C ILE A 247 5.13 3.79 -22.68
N LEU A 248 4.04 4.18 -23.35
CA LEU A 248 3.99 5.37 -24.17
C LEU A 248 4.22 6.64 -23.34
N SER A 249 3.70 6.69 -22.11
CA SER A 249 3.99 7.78 -21.16
C SER A 249 5.49 7.88 -20.86
N VAL A 250 6.14 6.74 -20.55
CA VAL A 250 7.60 6.69 -20.31
C VAL A 250 8.41 7.13 -21.51
N VAL A 251 8.06 6.66 -22.71
CA VAL A 251 8.83 6.92 -23.96
C VAL A 251 8.66 8.35 -24.45
N SER A 252 7.45 8.87 -24.36
CA SER A 252 7.16 10.23 -24.87
C SER A 252 7.83 11.33 -24.04
N GLY A 253 8.25 11.04 -22.82
CA GLY A 253 8.86 12.03 -21.90
C GLY A 253 7.92 13.22 -21.62
N VAL A 254 6.62 13.05 -21.84
CA VAL A 254 5.62 14.13 -21.74
C VAL A 254 5.32 14.43 -20.29
N GLN A 255 6.25 15.11 -19.61
CA GLN A 255 6.03 15.65 -18.26
C GLN A 255 4.73 16.47 -18.16
N ARG A 256 4.36 17.19 -19.23
CA ARG A 256 3.11 17.95 -19.30
C ARG A 256 1.86 17.07 -19.28
N GLY A 257 1.88 15.93 -19.98
CA GLY A 257 0.73 15.00 -20.01
C GLY A 257 0.50 14.33 -18.67
N ILE A 258 1.57 13.85 -18.03
CA ILE A 258 1.51 13.24 -16.69
C ILE A 258 1.00 14.25 -15.66
N LYS A 259 1.49 15.49 -15.71
CA LYS A 259 1.04 16.57 -14.84
C LYS A 259 -0.46 16.84 -15.01
N LEU A 260 -0.94 16.93 -16.27
CA LEU A 260 -2.35 17.16 -16.56
C LEU A 260 -3.24 16.01 -16.04
N ILE A 261 -2.83 14.75 -16.26
CA ILE A 261 -3.56 13.58 -15.76
C ILE A 261 -3.57 13.61 -14.22
N SER A 262 -2.46 13.93 -13.56
CA SER A 262 -2.39 14.01 -12.10
C SER A 262 -3.28 15.12 -11.53
N GLU A 263 -3.31 16.30 -12.16
CA GLU A 263 -4.21 17.40 -11.78
C GLU A 263 -5.68 17.00 -11.97
N LEU A 264 -6.01 16.34 -13.09
CA LEU A 264 -7.36 15.84 -13.35
C LEU A 264 -7.77 14.77 -12.32
N ASN A 265 -6.86 13.88 -11.96
CA ASN A 265 -7.09 12.88 -10.91
C ASN A 265 -7.51 13.50 -9.58
N ILE A 266 -6.85 14.58 -9.16
CA ILE A 266 -7.21 15.28 -7.92
C ILE A 266 -8.65 15.81 -8.01
N TRP A 267 -9.00 16.49 -9.10
CA TRP A 267 -10.34 17.05 -9.25
C TRP A 267 -11.42 15.99 -9.35
N VAL A 268 -11.18 14.91 -10.11
CA VAL A 268 -12.13 13.80 -10.20
C VAL A 268 -12.27 13.11 -8.85
N SER A 269 -11.16 12.90 -8.10
CA SER A 269 -11.23 12.36 -6.74
C SER A 269 -12.06 13.23 -5.80
N VAL A 270 -11.87 14.55 -5.84
CA VAL A 270 -12.67 15.50 -5.03
C VAL A 270 -14.15 15.43 -5.40
N LEU A 271 -14.48 15.31 -6.68
CA LEU A 271 -15.87 15.18 -7.14
C LEU A 271 -16.49 13.84 -6.68
N VAL A 272 -15.75 12.73 -6.78
CA VAL A 272 -16.24 11.40 -6.33
C VAL A 272 -16.42 11.38 -4.81
N VAL A 273 -15.44 11.88 -4.04
CA VAL A 273 -15.53 12.02 -2.58
C VAL A 273 -16.71 12.93 -2.20
N GLY A 274 -16.85 14.06 -2.90
CA GLY A 274 -17.96 15.01 -2.72
C GLY A 274 -19.31 14.36 -2.99
N ALA A 275 -19.43 13.54 -4.04
CA ALA A 275 -20.67 12.82 -4.36
C ALA A 275 -21.07 11.85 -3.24
N PHE A 276 -20.11 11.06 -2.72
CA PHE A 276 -20.37 10.15 -1.59
C PHE A 276 -20.70 10.91 -0.30
N LEU A 277 -19.99 11.99 -0.01
CA LEU A 277 -20.21 12.76 1.21
C LEU A 277 -21.54 13.50 1.18
N LEU A 278 -21.87 14.17 0.08
CA LEU A 278 -23.07 15.01 -0.01
C LEU A 278 -24.33 14.24 -0.45
N GLY A 279 -24.18 13.19 -1.25
CA GLY A 279 -25.26 12.30 -1.65
C GLY A 279 -25.55 11.18 -0.65
N GLY A 280 -24.60 10.92 0.26
CA GLY A 280 -24.69 9.91 1.30
C GLY A 280 -25.23 10.46 2.64
N PRO A 281 -25.10 9.69 3.73
CA PRO A 281 -25.57 10.05 5.05
C PRO A 281 -24.59 11.00 5.77
N THR A 282 -24.40 12.21 5.26
CA THR A 282 -23.38 13.18 5.68
C THR A 282 -23.24 13.32 7.21
N LEU A 283 -24.35 13.49 7.92
CA LEU A 283 -24.32 13.69 9.38
C LEU A 283 -23.85 12.44 10.11
N TRP A 284 -24.28 11.26 9.64
CA TRP A 284 -23.82 10.00 10.18
C TRP A 284 -22.30 9.79 9.91
N LEU A 285 -21.82 10.13 8.71
CA LEU A 285 -20.41 10.01 8.37
C LEU A 285 -19.53 10.93 9.23
N ILE A 286 -20.00 12.13 9.55
CA ILE A 286 -19.29 13.06 10.44
C ILE A 286 -19.23 12.49 11.88
N SER A 287 -20.34 11.94 12.39
CA SER A 287 -20.35 11.27 13.70
C SER A 287 -19.43 10.05 13.70
N ALA A 288 -19.56 9.17 12.71
CA ALA A 288 -18.77 7.97 12.57
C ALA A 288 -17.26 8.28 12.46
N PHE A 289 -16.86 9.40 11.81
CA PHE A 289 -15.47 9.85 11.79
C PHE A 289 -14.94 10.12 13.20
N GLY A 290 -15.69 10.89 14.00
CA GLY A 290 -15.29 11.21 15.37
C GLY A 290 -15.24 9.97 16.27
N GLU A 291 -16.25 9.13 16.20
CA GLU A 291 -16.35 7.89 16.97
C GLU A 291 -15.22 6.91 16.62
N THR A 292 -15.03 6.65 15.32
CA THR A 292 -13.93 5.79 14.85
C THR A 292 -12.56 6.32 15.24
N LEU A 293 -12.35 7.65 15.23
CA LEU A 293 -11.07 8.25 15.63
C LEU A 293 -10.76 7.97 17.11
N VAL A 294 -11.74 8.16 17.98
CA VAL A 294 -11.60 7.91 19.42
C VAL A 294 -11.39 6.41 19.67
N ASP A 295 -12.18 5.58 19.03
CA ASP A 295 -12.12 4.13 19.18
C ASP A 295 -10.79 3.55 18.63
N TYR A 296 -10.33 4.02 17.47
CA TYR A 296 -9.02 3.64 16.93
C TYR A 296 -7.88 4.04 17.88
N ALA A 297 -7.93 5.25 18.44
CA ALA A 297 -6.90 5.71 19.38
C ALA A 297 -6.89 4.87 20.66
N ALA A 298 -8.05 4.53 21.20
CA ALA A 298 -8.17 3.70 22.41
C ALA A 298 -7.67 2.26 22.20
N ASN A 299 -7.91 1.70 21.00
CA ASN A 299 -7.56 0.31 20.67
C ASN A 299 -6.24 0.17 19.89
N PHE A 300 -5.51 1.25 19.67
CA PHE A 300 -4.29 1.27 18.84
C PHE A 300 -3.25 0.23 19.27
N ILE A 301 -2.89 0.19 20.56
CA ILE A 301 -1.92 -0.77 21.10
C ILE A 301 -2.51 -2.18 21.22
N PRO A 302 -3.72 -2.37 21.80
CA PRO A 302 -4.35 -3.68 21.86
C PRO A 302 -4.43 -4.39 20.50
N MET A 303 -4.93 -3.71 19.47
CA MET A 303 -5.03 -4.30 18.12
C MET A 303 -3.67 -4.67 17.53
N GLY A 304 -2.66 -3.81 17.71
CA GLY A 304 -1.32 -4.06 17.17
C GLY A 304 -0.57 -5.22 17.80
N LEU A 305 -0.88 -5.54 19.07
CA LEU A 305 -0.23 -6.60 19.84
C LEU A 305 -1.10 -7.87 19.96
N TRP A 306 -2.35 -7.83 19.49
CA TRP A 306 -3.22 -8.98 19.57
C TRP A 306 -2.74 -10.11 18.65
N TYR A 307 -2.58 -11.31 19.20
CA TYR A 307 -2.20 -12.51 18.47
C TYR A 307 -3.29 -13.58 18.65
N ALA A 308 -3.79 -14.10 17.54
CA ALA A 308 -4.83 -15.12 17.54
C ALA A 308 -4.23 -16.50 17.67
N ASP A 309 -4.66 -17.26 18.67
CA ASP A 309 -4.27 -18.65 18.94
C ASP A 309 -5.41 -19.64 18.64
N GLU A 310 -6.66 -19.17 18.56
CA GLU A 310 -7.80 -20.00 18.19
C GLU A 310 -7.97 -20.10 16.66
N PRO A 311 -8.41 -21.25 16.11
CA PRO A 311 -8.45 -21.50 14.66
C PRO A 311 -9.24 -20.47 13.85
N GLY A 312 -10.42 -20.05 14.30
CA GLY A 312 -11.25 -19.07 13.59
C GLY A 312 -10.62 -17.68 13.56
N PRO A 313 -10.35 -17.07 14.72
CA PRO A 313 -9.65 -15.80 14.80
C PRO A 313 -8.27 -15.81 14.13
N ALA A 314 -7.50 -16.91 14.22
CA ALA A 314 -6.21 -17.03 13.54
C ALA A 314 -6.37 -17.00 12.02
N ALA A 315 -7.35 -17.70 11.45
CA ALA A 315 -7.64 -17.67 10.03
C ALA A 315 -8.03 -16.25 9.57
N TRP A 316 -8.85 -15.55 10.36
CA TRP A 316 -9.19 -14.14 10.09
C TRP A 316 -7.94 -13.26 10.12
N GLN A 317 -7.11 -13.37 11.16
CA GLN A 317 -5.88 -12.56 11.29
C GLN A 317 -4.91 -12.80 10.13
N GLN A 318 -4.75 -14.05 9.69
CA GLN A 318 -3.93 -14.42 8.55
C GLN A 318 -4.46 -13.82 7.24
N ALA A 319 -5.77 -13.94 7.01
CA ALA A 319 -6.40 -13.45 5.79
C ALA A 319 -6.38 -11.93 5.66
N TRP A 320 -6.40 -11.20 6.77
CA TRP A 320 -6.50 -9.75 6.80
C TRP A 320 -5.23 -9.08 7.32
N THR A 321 -4.93 -9.14 8.60
CA THR A 321 -3.83 -8.40 9.21
C THR A 321 -2.47 -8.81 8.62
N ILE A 322 -2.21 -10.12 8.52
CA ILE A 322 -0.92 -10.62 7.99
C ILE A 322 -0.81 -10.36 6.49
N PHE A 323 -1.90 -10.50 5.75
CA PHE A 323 -1.95 -10.10 4.35
C PHE A 323 -1.60 -8.61 4.16
N TYR A 324 -2.20 -7.71 4.95
CA TYR A 324 -1.89 -6.28 4.87
C TYR A 324 -0.43 -5.99 5.23
N TRP A 325 0.09 -6.56 6.31
CA TRP A 325 1.49 -6.36 6.66
C TRP A 325 2.43 -6.88 5.58
N GLY A 326 2.14 -8.03 4.99
CA GLY A 326 2.85 -8.54 3.83
C GLY A 326 2.80 -7.57 2.64
N TRP A 327 1.63 -7.02 2.35
CA TRP A 327 1.46 -6.06 1.25
C TRP A 327 2.29 -4.79 1.48
N TRP A 328 2.17 -4.18 2.65
CA TRP A 328 2.94 -2.99 3.00
C TRP A 328 4.46 -3.24 2.95
N LEU A 329 4.93 -4.35 3.48
CA LEU A 329 6.35 -4.72 3.46
C LEU A 329 6.89 -4.92 2.04
N ALA A 330 6.13 -5.58 1.17
CA ALA A 330 6.53 -5.78 -0.22
C ALA A 330 6.55 -4.47 -1.03
N TRP A 331 5.63 -3.54 -0.72
CA TRP A 331 5.56 -2.22 -1.36
C TRP A 331 6.56 -1.22 -0.80
N ALA A 332 7.12 -1.47 0.37
CA ALA A 332 7.96 -0.51 1.08
C ALA A 332 9.18 -0.02 0.30
N PRO A 333 9.89 -0.82 -0.52
CA PRO A 333 10.98 -0.32 -1.35
C PRO A 333 10.51 0.74 -2.35
N PHE A 334 9.34 0.55 -2.97
CA PHE A 334 8.76 1.47 -3.94
C PHE A 334 8.31 2.78 -3.27
N VAL A 335 7.42 2.69 -2.31
CA VAL A 335 6.87 3.88 -1.63
C VAL A 335 7.95 4.61 -0.83
N GLY A 336 8.81 3.87 -0.14
CA GLY A 336 9.90 4.44 0.65
C GLY A 336 10.90 5.23 -0.19
N LEU A 337 11.28 4.73 -1.37
CA LEU A 337 12.18 5.46 -2.26
C LEU A 337 11.50 6.72 -2.83
N PHE A 338 10.23 6.64 -3.21
CA PHE A 338 9.47 7.81 -3.64
C PHE A 338 9.44 8.89 -2.55
N ILE A 339 9.08 8.52 -1.33
CA ILE A 339 9.01 9.45 -0.18
C ILE A 339 10.39 10.03 0.15
N ALA A 340 11.45 9.20 0.08
CA ALA A 340 12.82 9.67 0.28
C ALA A 340 13.18 10.79 -0.69
N ARG A 341 12.89 10.62 -1.98
CA ARG A 341 13.21 11.60 -3.04
C ARG A 341 12.56 12.98 -2.82
N ILE A 342 11.36 13.01 -2.29
CA ILE A 342 10.62 14.27 -2.09
C ILE A 342 10.90 14.93 -0.73
N SER A 343 11.76 14.33 0.11
CA SER A 343 11.91 14.75 1.51
C SER A 343 13.30 15.30 1.87
N ARG A 344 14.16 15.54 0.87
CA ARG A 344 15.48 16.13 1.10
C ARG A 344 15.39 17.46 1.87
N GLY A 345 16.29 17.65 2.83
CA GLY A 345 16.40 18.84 3.65
C GLY A 345 15.42 18.94 4.83
N ARG A 346 14.45 18.01 4.96
CA ARG A 346 13.56 17.95 6.12
C ARG A 346 14.25 17.35 7.34
N THR A 347 13.78 17.68 8.53
CA THR A 347 14.22 17.00 9.74
C THR A 347 13.59 15.61 9.82
N LEU A 348 14.21 14.68 10.56
CA LEU A 348 13.66 13.34 10.77
C LEU A 348 12.28 13.40 11.43
N ARG A 349 12.08 14.35 12.39
CA ARG A 349 10.77 14.54 13.04
C ARG A 349 9.70 15.00 12.05
N GLU A 350 10.00 16.01 11.24
CA GLU A 350 9.07 16.45 10.18
C GLU A 350 8.74 15.33 9.20
N PHE A 351 9.76 14.56 8.81
CA PHE A 351 9.59 13.41 7.93
C PHE A 351 8.65 12.36 8.54
N VAL A 352 8.96 11.91 9.77
CA VAL A 352 8.16 10.87 10.43
C VAL A 352 6.72 11.33 10.63
N LEU A 353 6.51 12.53 11.18
CA LEU A 353 5.16 13.06 11.44
C LEU A 353 4.38 13.27 10.14
N GLY A 354 5.00 13.86 9.10
CA GLY A 354 4.33 14.12 7.83
C GLY A 354 3.93 12.83 7.11
N VAL A 355 4.83 11.85 7.05
CA VAL A 355 4.57 10.57 6.36
C VAL A 355 3.61 9.67 7.13
N LEU A 356 3.62 9.72 8.47
CA LEU A 356 2.65 8.97 9.28
C LEU A 356 1.25 9.61 9.23
N LEU A 357 1.16 10.92 9.46
CA LEU A 357 -0.12 11.54 9.77
C LEU A 357 -0.88 11.96 8.51
N VAL A 358 -0.21 12.54 7.50
CA VAL A 358 -0.90 13.09 6.34
C VAL A 358 -1.61 12.00 5.52
N PRO A 359 -0.93 10.93 5.07
CA PRO A 359 -1.61 9.86 4.35
C PRO A 359 -2.63 9.10 5.21
N THR A 360 -2.32 8.86 6.49
CA THR A 360 -3.26 8.20 7.40
C THR A 360 -4.57 8.99 7.54
N LEU A 361 -4.49 10.31 7.71
CA LEU A 361 -5.69 11.15 7.80
C LEU A 361 -6.53 11.10 6.51
N ILE A 362 -5.88 11.13 5.37
CA ILE A 362 -6.54 11.06 4.07
C ILE A 362 -7.26 9.72 3.89
N ILE A 363 -6.56 8.63 4.20
CA ILE A 363 -7.13 7.28 4.14
C ILE A 363 -8.28 7.12 5.13
N PHE A 364 -8.13 7.68 6.32
CA PHE A 364 -9.18 7.68 7.33
C PHE A 364 -10.45 8.35 6.81
N VAL A 365 -10.33 9.55 6.25
CA VAL A 365 -11.46 10.28 5.62
C VAL A 365 -12.05 9.44 4.49
N TRP A 366 -11.21 8.82 3.66
CA TRP A 366 -11.64 7.97 2.55
C TRP A 366 -12.46 6.76 3.04
N LEU A 367 -11.92 6.00 4.00
CA LEU A 367 -12.59 4.81 4.55
C LEU A 367 -13.93 5.16 5.21
N VAL A 368 -13.98 6.26 5.95
CA VAL A 368 -15.24 6.69 6.57
C VAL A 368 -16.25 7.12 5.52
N ILE A 369 -15.85 7.84 4.47
CA ILE A 369 -16.80 8.30 3.45
C ILE A 369 -17.29 7.12 2.59
N PHE A 370 -16.42 6.31 2.04
CA PHE A 370 -16.81 5.21 1.14
C PHE A 370 -17.31 3.99 1.90
N GLY A 371 -16.52 3.51 2.84
CA GLY A 371 -16.86 2.37 3.68
C GLY A 371 -18.06 2.68 4.58
N GLY A 372 -18.02 3.84 5.24
CA GLY A 372 -19.15 4.29 6.08
C GLY A 372 -20.45 4.45 5.31
N SER A 373 -20.41 4.93 4.06
CA SER A 373 -21.62 4.99 3.22
C SER A 373 -22.20 3.60 2.95
N ALA A 374 -21.36 2.62 2.63
CA ALA A 374 -21.81 1.24 2.41
C ALA A 374 -22.35 0.60 3.69
N LEU A 375 -21.68 0.81 4.82
CA LEU A 375 -22.14 0.34 6.13
C LEU A 375 -23.51 0.95 6.48
N TYR A 376 -23.68 2.24 6.26
CA TYR A 376 -24.97 2.91 6.48
C TYR A 376 -26.07 2.34 5.60
N GLN A 377 -25.78 2.08 4.32
CA GLN A 377 -26.73 1.46 3.38
C GLN A 377 -27.16 0.07 3.86
N GLU A 378 -26.23 -0.75 4.32
CA GLU A 378 -26.54 -2.08 4.88
C GLU A 378 -27.34 -2.00 6.17
N LEU A 379 -27.06 -1.06 7.06
CA LEU A 379 -27.77 -0.91 8.33
C LEU A 379 -29.19 -0.36 8.17
N HIS A 380 -29.46 0.46 7.13
CA HIS A 380 -30.70 1.19 6.94
C HIS A 380 -31.45 0.77 5.66
N ALA A 381 -31.14 -0.41 5.11
CA ALA A 381 -31.82 -0.94 3.94
C ALA A 381 -33.33 -1.14 4.20
N ALA A 382 -34.15 -0.90 3.19
CA ALA A 382 -35.61 -1.01 3.30
C ALA A 382 -36.12 -2.41 3.70
N GLY A 383 -35.35 -3.46 3.36
CA GLY A 383 -35.60 -4.86 3.73
C GLY A 383 -35.10 -5.23 5.13
N GLY A 384 -34.52 -4.29 5.87
CA GLY A 384 -33.87 -4.49 7.16
C GLY A 384 -32.35 -4.53 7.06
N PRO A 385 -31.64 -4.48 8.22
CA PRO A 385 -30.19 -4.52 8.26
C PRO A 385 -29.61 -5.74 7.53
N GLY A 386 -28.61 -5.51 6.65
CA GLY A 386 -27.97 -6.56 5.86
C GLY A 386 -28.62 -6.85 4.51
N SER A 387 -29.64 -6.09 4.10
CA SER A 387 -30.40 -6.36 2.86
C SER A 387 -30.12 -5.37 1.71
N ALA A 388 -29.08 -4.53 1.80
CA ALA A 388 -28.72 -3.63 0.70
C ALA A 388 -28.03 -4.36 -0.47
N GLY A 389 -27.55 -5.59 -0.24
CA GLY A 389 -26.93 -6.45 -1.23
C GLY A 389 -25.42 -6.29 -1.36
N ILE A 390 -24.79 -5.36 -0.63
CA ILE A 390 -23.34 -5.17 -0.66
C ILE A 390 -22.64 -6.30 0.11
N ILE A 391 -23.20 -6.71 1.27
CA ILE A 391 -22.72 -7.88 2.03
C ILE A 391 -22.76 -9.13 1.15
N GLU A 392 -23.83 -9.35 0.37
CA GLU A 392 -23.95 -10.50 -0.52
C GLU A 392 -22.84 -10.52 -1.59
N LEU A 393 -22.55 -9.37 -2.21
CA LEU A 393 -21.44 -9.25 -3.17
C LEU A 393 -20.08 -9.55 -2.53
N VAL A 394 -19.85 -9.05 -1.33
CA VAL A 394 -18.60 -9.26 -0.59
C VAL A 394 -18.45 -10.74 -0.22
N ASN A 395 -19.49 -11.40 0.27
CA ASN A 395 -19.49 -12.83 0.60
C ASN A 395 -19.33 -13.73 -0.62
N ALA A 396 -19.85 -13.31 -1.78
CA ALA A 396 -19.60 -13.97 -3.06
C ALA A 396 -18.19 -13.72 -3.63
N TRP A 397 -17.31 -13.03 -2.87
CA TRP A 397 -15.96 -12.62 -3.27
C TRP A 397 -15.93 -11.72 -4.51
N ASN A 398 -17.05 -11.04 -4.81
CA ASN A 398 -17.15 -10.03 -5.86
C ASN A 398 -16.85 -8.64 -5.33
N LEU A 399 -15.66 -8.46 -4.74
CA LEU A 399 -15.23 -7.23 -4.09
C LEU A 399 -15.24 -6.02 -5.03
N PRO A 400 -14.85 -6.15 -6.32
CA PRO A 400 -14.93 -5.03 -7.26
C PRO A 400 -16.34 -4.45 -7.40
N ALA A 401 -17.38 -5.28 -7.34
CA ALA A 401 -18.76 -4.84 -7.51
C ALA A 401 -19.28 -4.05 -6.28
N ALA A 402 -18.75 -4.30 -5.09
CA ALA A 402 -19.19 -3.65 -3.86
C ALA A 402 -19.07 -2.11 -3.92
N LEU A 403 -17.99 -1.57 -4.52
CA LEU A 403 -17.81 -0.12 -4.71
C LEU A 403 -18.91 0.45 -5.61
N PHE A 404 -19.22 -0.20 -6.73
CA PHE A 404 -20.25 0.26 -7.67
C PHE A 404 -21.65 0.12 -7.10
N ALA A 405 -21.92 -0.93 -6.32
CA ALA A 405 -23.20 -1.11 -5.62
C ALA A 405 -23.41 0.02 -4.58
N SER A 406 -22.39 0.36 -3.80
CA SER A 406 -22.45 1.49 -2.88
C SER A 406 -22.67 2.82 -3.61
N ALA A 407 -22.05 3.03 -4.76
CA ALA A 407 -22.27 4.21 -5.60
C ALA A 407 -23.72 4.29 -6.12
N ASP A 408 -24.36 3.14 -6.42
CA ASP A 408 -25.77 3.09 -6.78
C ASP A 408 -26.69 3.49 -5.64
N GLY A 409 -26.34 3.09 -4.43
CA GLY A 409 -27.06 3.52 -3.23
C GLY A 409 -26.98 5.03 -3.00
N ILE A 410 -25.92 5.70 -3.50
CA ILE A 410 -25.74 7.16 -3.40
C ILE A 410 -26.42 7.92 -4.56
N ALA A 411 -26.18 7.49 -5.78
CA ALA A 411 -26.53 8.27 -7.00
C ALA A 411 -27.65 7.61 -7.83
N GLY A 412 -28.14 6.44 -7.43
CA GLY A 412 -29.06 5.63 -8.19
C GLY A 412 -28.41 4.98 -9.43
N THR A 413 -29.18 4.17 -10.15
CA THR A 413 -28.73 3.46 -11.36
C THR A 413 -28.90 4.28 -12.65
N GLY A 414 -29.39 5.52 -12.56
CA GLY A 414 -29.60 6.42 -13.69
C GLY A 414 -28.32 7.12 -14.16
N ALA A 415 -28.49 8.26 -14.85
CA ALA A 415 -27.39 9.02 -15.43
C ALA A 415 -26.33 9.46 -14.41
N LEU A 416 -26.72 9.84 -13.20
CA LEU A 416 -25.76 10.22 -12.15
C LEU A 416 -24.93 9.03 -11.67
N GLY A 417 -25.54 7.86 -11.45
CA GLY A 417 -24.81 6.64 -11.09
C GLY A 417 -23.87 6.16 -12.21
N TRP A 418 -24.32 6.29 -13.47
CA TRP A 418 -23.46 6.02 -14.62
C TRP A 418 -22.24 6.97 -14.65
N LEU A 419 -22.46 8.28 -14.48
CA LEU A 419 -21.38 9.27 -14.45
C LEU A 419 -20.40 8.99 -13.30
N LEU A 420 -20.91 8.72 -12.10
CA LEU A 420 -20.09 8.41 -10.92
C LEU A 420 -19.24 7.16 -11.17
N SER A 421 -19.82 6.11 -11.74
CA SER A 421 -19.11 4.88 -12.14
C SER A 421 -18.04 5.15 -13.18
N ALA A 422 -18.33 5.99 -14.18
CA ALA A 422 -17.37 6.38 -15.21
C ALA A 422 -16.16 7.14 -14.62
N MET A 423 -16.42 8.04 -13.66
CA MET A 423 -15.37 8.77 -12.94
C MET A 423 -14.49 7.81 -12.13
N MET A 424 -15.06 6.82 -11.45
CA MET A 424 -14.31 5.81 -10.69
C MET A 424 -13.46 4.92 -11.61
N VAL A 425 -13.98 4.48 -12.75
CA VAL A 425 -13.21 3.70 -13.74
C VAL A 425 -12.06 4.55 -14.31
N PHE A 426 -12.31 5.83 -14.60
CA PHE A 426 -11.27 6.76 -15.03
C PHE A 426 -10.16 6.89 -13.96
N LEU A 427 -10.52 7.06 -12.69
CA LEU A 427 -9.54 7.13 -11.59
C LEU A 427 -8.68 5.87 -11.49
N LEU A 428 -9.30 4.69 -11.57
CA LEU A 428 -8.57 3.42 -11.55
C LEU A 428 -7.53 3.34 -12.67
N MET A 429 -7.93 3.69 -13.90
CA MET A 429 -7.03 3.67 -15.05
C MET A 429 -5.88 4.68 -14.90
N SER A 430 -6.20 5.92 -14.57
CA SER A 430 -5.24 7.01 -14.52
C SER A 430 -4.28 6.90 -13.32
N TRP A 431 -4.76 6.44 -12.15
CA TRP A 431 -3.88 6.15 -11.02
C TRP A 431 -2.93 5.00 -11.32
N PHE A 432 -3.39 3.99 -12.06
CA PHE A 432 -2.48 2.91 -12.43
C PHE A 432 -1.37 3.39 -13.38
N VAL A 433 -1.71 4.16 -14.41
CA VAL A 433 -0.71 4.71 -15.34
C VAL A 433 0.36 5.51 -14.59
N THR A 434 -0.04 6.38 -13.66
CA THR A 434 0.90 7.17 -12.85
C THR A 434 1.72 6.31 -11.88
N SER A 435 1.11 5.30 -11.27
CA SER A 435 1.79 4.36 -10.36
C SER A 435 2.78 3.46 -11.10
N SER A 436 2.43 2.98 -12.30
CA SER A 436 3.31 2.16 -13.15
C SER A 436 4.53 2.95 -13.61
N ASP A 437 4.35 4.20 -14.01
CA ASP A 437 5.44 5.09 -14.39
C ASP A 437 6.42 5.31 -13.23
N SER A 438 5.89 5.63 -12.06
CA SER A 438 6.68 5.80 -10.84
C SER A 438 7.36 4.48 -10.41
N GLY A 439 6.65 3.34 -10.51
CA GLY A 439 7.17 2.01 -10.16
C GLY A 439 8.35 1.59 -11.01
N THR A 440 8.27 1.78 -12.33
CA THR A 440 9.39 1.48 -13.24
C THR A 440 10.59 2.40 -13.00
N LEU A 441 10.34 3.67 -12.64
CA LEU A 441 11.40 4.60 -12.28
C LEU A 441 12.13 4.14 -11.00
N VAL A 442 11.40 3.85 -9.93
CA VAL A 442 11.96 3.38 -8.65
C VAL A 442 12.79 2.11 -8.85
N LEU A 443 12.22 1.12 -9.53
CA LEU A 443 12.86 -0.16 -9.80
C LEU A 443 14.18 0.02 -10.56
N THR A 444 14.16 0.86 -11.60
CA THR A 444 15.37 1.14 -12.37
C THR A 444 16.38 2.02 -11.63
N THR A 445 15.94 2.89 -10.72
CA THR A 445 16.80 3.64 -9.79
C THR A 445 17.58 2.68 -8.87
N ILE A 446 16.90 1.70 -8.25
CA ILE A 446 17.56 0.66 -7.42
C ILE A 446 18.61 -0.10 -8.24
N LEU A 447 18.24 -0.57 -9.43
CA LEU A 447 19.14 -1.30 -10.33
C LEU A 447 20.28 -0.45 -10.91
N SER A 448 20.20 0.87 -10.81
CA SER A 448 21.22 1.83 -11.24
C SER A 448 22.04 2.38 -10.07
N LEU A 449 21.97 1.74 -8.90
CA LEU A 449 22.69 2.17 -7.70
C LEU A 449 22.34 3.62 -7.28
N GLY A 450 21.06 3.98 -7.38
CA GLY A 450 20.57 5.30 -6.98
C GLY A 450 20.67 6.38 -8.07
N ASN A 451 20.91 6.02 -9.32
CA ASN A 451 20.88 7.01 -10.41
C ASN A 451 19.44 7.53 -10.59
N ASP A 452 19.27 8.84 -10.52
CA ASP A 452 17.98 9.52 -10.61
C ASP A 452 17.39 9.51 -12.03
N GLU A 453 18.22 9.34 -13.06
CA GLU A 453 17.82 9.31 -14.46
C GLU A 453 18.23 7.99 -15.14
N PRO A 454 17.57 6.87 -14.81
CA PRO A 454 17.86 5.60 -15.45
C PRO A 454 17.41 5.60 -16.93
N PRO A 455 18.13 4.89 -17.83
CA PRO A 455 17.79 4.88 -19.24
C PRO A 455 16.37 4.35 -19.51
N GLN A 456 15.60 5.07 -20.36
CA GLN A 456 14.21 4.78 -20.68
C GLN A 456 13.94 3.34 -21.13
N ARG A 457 14.86 2.75 -21.93
CA ARG A 457 14.74 1.35 -22.42
C ARG A 457 14.55 0.33 -21.29
N PHE A 458 15.13 0.58 -20.11
CA PHE A 458 14.96 -0.33 -18.97
C PHE A 458 13.62 -0.11 -18.26
N ARG A 459 13.12 1.13 -18.23
CA ARG A 459 11.78 1.43 -17.72
C ARG A 459 10.72 0.75 -18.58
N VAL A 460 10.88 0.82 -19.91
CA VAL A 460 10.01 0.11 -20.87
C VAL A 460 10.06 -1.41 -20.64
N PHE A 461 11.26 -1.98 -20.55
CA PHE A 461 11.43 -3.41 -20.28
C PHE A 461 10.69 -3.85 -19.01
N TRP A 462 10.90 -3.14 -17.90
CA TRP A 462 10.26 -3.47 -16.64
C TRP A 462 8.75 -3.22 -16.64
N GLY A 463 8.25 -2.23 -17.37
CA GLY A 463 6.83 -2.02 -17.59
C GLY A 463 6.16 -3.22 -18.28
N VAL A 464 6.80 -3.77 -19.32
CA VAL A 464 6.33 -5.01 -19.98
C VAL A 464 6.37 -6.19 -19.01
N VAL A 465 7.46 -6.36 -18.25
CA VAL A 465 7.63 -7.46 -17.30
C VAL A 465 6.56 -7.41 -16.21
N ILE A 466 6.24 -6.24 -15.65
CA ILE A 466 5.18 -6.07 -14.65
C ILE A 466 3.81 -6.48 -15.22
N GLY A 467 3.50 -6.05 -16.44
CA GLY A 467 2.27 -6.45 -17.13
C GLY A 467 2.18 -7.97 -17.33
N LEU A 468 3.28 -8.60 -17.75
CA LEU A 468 3.33 -10.07 -17.90
C LEU A 468 3.16 -10.79 -16.57
N VAL A 469 3.78 -10.33 -15.50
CA VAL A 469 3.63 -10.91 -14.15
C VAL A 469 2.17 -10.83 -13.70
N ALA A 470 1.53 -9.67 -13.86
CA ALA A 470 0.12 -9.51 -13.53
C ALA A 470 -0.80 -10.45 -14.34
N ALA A 471 -0.59 -10.52 -15.65
CA ALA A 471 -1.37 -11.37 -16.54
C ALA A 471 -1.24 -12.86 -16.18
N VAL A 472 -0.01 -13.34 -15.97
CA VAL A 472 0.25 -14.75 -15.65
C VAL A 472 -0.31 -15.12 -14.27
N LEU A 473 -0.21 -14.25 -13.28
CA LEU A 473 -0.80 -14.48 -11.95
C LEU A 473 -2.34 -14.52 -12.01
N LEU A 474 -2.97 -13.64 -12.81
CA LEU A 474 -4.42 -13.68 -12.99
C LEU A 474 -4.87 -15.00 -13.65
N VAL A 475 -4.15 -15.47 -14.66
CA VAL A 475 -4.44 -16.77 -15.32
C VAL A 475 -4.24 -17.94 -14.36
N ALA A 476 -3.22 -17.91 -13.51
CA ALA A 476 -2.87 -19.02 -12.62
C ALA A 476 -3.81 -19.21 -11.42
N GLY A 477 -4.49 -18.15 -10.96
CA GLY A 477 -5.35 -18.26 -9.78
C GLY A 477 -6.00 -16.93 -9.38
N GLY A 478 -6.10 -15.99 -10.31
CA GLY A 478 -6.79 -14.71 -10.11
C GLY A 478 -6.16 -13.87 -8.99
N LEU A 479 -7.01 -13.17 -8.26
CA LEU A 479 -6.59 -12.29 -7.15
C LEU A 479 -5.81 -13.03 -6.06
N LYS A 480 -6.14 -14.29 -5.81
CA LYS A 480 -5.51 -15.11 -4.78
C LYS A 480 -4.03 -15.39 -5.09
N ALA A 481 -3.71 -15.67 -6.37
CA ALA A 481 -2.32 -15.85 -6.80
C ALA A 481 -1.49 -14.56 -6.68
N LEU A 482 -2.08 -13.42 -7.03
CA LEU A 482 -1.46 -12.09 -6.85
C LEU A 482 -1.11 -11.82 -5.39
N GLN A 483 -2.06 -12.03 -4.48
CA GLN A 483 -1.86 -11.85 -3.04
C GLN A 483 -0.78 -12.79 -2.49
N THR A 484 -0.76 -14.04 -2.95
CA THR A 484 0.20 -15.05 -2.49
C THR A 484 1.64 -14.72 -2.91
N ALA A 485 1.84 -14.32 -4.17
CA ALA A 485 3.15 -13.92 -4.67
C ALA A 485 3.71 -12.71 -3.87
N LEU A 486 2.82 -11.79 -3.52
CA LEU A 486 3.14 -10.61 -2.73
C LEU A 486 3.61 -10.98 -1.32
N ILE A 487 2.86 -11.84 -0.60
CA ILE A 487 3.20 -12.31 0.75
C ILE A 487 4.54 -13.07 0.74
N ALA A 488 4.79 -13.90 -0.26
CA ALA A 488 6.04 -14.63 -0.39
C ALA A 488 7.26 -13.69 -0.56
N ALA A 489 7.10 -12.60 -1.32
CA ALA A 489 8.14 -11.59 -1.46
C ALA A 489 8.35 -10.74 -0.19
N ALA A 490 7.31 -10.56 0.62
CA ALA A 490 7.34 -9.73 1.82
C ALA A 490 8.22 -10.29 2.93
N LEU A 491 8.26 -11.61 3.11
CA LEU A 491 9.01 -12.23 4.22
C LEU A 491 10.52 -11.90 4.18
N PRO A 492 11.26 -12.12 3.10
CA PRO A 492 12.66 -11.74 3.06
C PRO A 492 12.88 -10.22 3.14
N LEU A 493 11.95 -9.41 2.59
CA LEU A 493 12.01 -7.96 2.70
C LEU A 493 11.82 -7.47 4.13
N SER A 494 10.98 -8.11 4.94
CA SER A 494 10.81 -7.74 6.34
C SER A 494 12.12 -7.84 7.12
N GLY A 495 12.91 -8.88 6.87
CA GLY A 495 14.26 -9.01 7.43
C GLY A 495 15.19 -7.86 7.00
N VAL A 496 15.16 -7.47 5.73
CA VAL A 496 15.91 -6.32 5.23
C VAL A 496 15.48 -5.03 5.93
N ILE A 497 14.16 -4.80 6.09
CA ILE A 497 13.62 -3.61 6.76
C ILE A 497 14.06 -3.55 8.24
N LEU A 498 14.09 -4.67 8.95
CA LEU A 498 14.62 -4.71 10.32
C LEU A 498 16.12 -4.35 10.37
N ILE A 499 16.91 -4.83 9.41
CA ILE A 499 18.33 -4.44 9.30
C ILE A 499 18.46 -2.95 8.98
N MET A 500 17.64 -2.42 8.09
CA MET A 500 17.59 -0.98 7.78
C MET A 500 17.26 -0.16 9.04
N THR A 501 16.29 -0.60 9.82
CA THR A 501 15.90 0.01 11.11
C THR A 501 17.08 0.06 12.07
N ALA A 502 17.74 -1.07 12.27
CA ALA A 502 18.93 -1.15 13.12
C ALA A 502 20.07 -0.27 12.58
N GLY A 503 20.27 -0.23 11.27
CA GLY A 503 21.30 0.59 10.63
C GLY A 503 21.12 2.08 10.87
N VAL A 504 19.90 2.58 10.74
CA VAL A 504 19.58 3.98 11.05
C VAL A 504 19.80 4.27 12.53
N LEU A 505 19.25 3.45 13.44
CA LEU A 505 19.40 3.65 14.89
C LEU A 505 20.88 3.69 15.31
N VAL A 506 21.67 2.72 14.86
CA VAL A 506 23.12 2.68 15.14
C VAL A 506 23.83 3.94 14.63
N SER A 507 23.48 4.40 13.44
CA SER A 507 24.09 5.60 12.83
C SER A 507 23.72 6.86 13.60
N LEU A 508 22.45 7.02 13.99
CA LEU A 508 21.97 8.15 14.79
C LEU A 508 22.62 8.21 16.18
N LEU A 509 22.76 7.06 16.84
CA LEU A 509 23.42 6.95 18.15
C LEU A 509 24.92 7.29 18.05
N ARG A 510 25.61 6.91 16.99
CA ARG A 510 27.04 7.26 16.77
C ARG A 510 27.19 8.75 16.49
N GLU A 511 26.32 9.34 15.67
CA GLU A 511 26.37 10.76 15.33
C GLU A 511 26.21 11.66 16.57
N SER A 512 25.30 11.32 17.46
CA SER A 512 25.07 12.08 18.69
C SER A 512 26.24 12.03 19.68
N ARG A 513 27.02 10.95 19.69
CA ARG A 513 28.24 10.84 20.52
C ARG A 513 29.36 11.76 20.04
N HIS A 514 29.50 11.96 18.74
CA HIS A 514 30.51 12.86 18.18
C HIS A 514 30.17 14.33 18.46
N SER A 515 28.90 14.73 18.36
CA SER A 515 28.49 16.11 18.66
C SER A 515 28.67 16.49 20.14
N THR A 516 28.55 15.55 21.07
CA THR A 516 28.81 15.80 22.50
C THR A 516 30.30 15.82 22.85
N SER A 517 31.16 15.19 22.07
CA SER A 517 32.61 15.14 22.27
C SER A 517 33.33 16.41 21.76
N THR A 518 32.73 17.15 20.84
CA THR A 518 33.28 18.39 20.25
C THR A 518 32.78 19.66 20.92
N ALA A 519 31.87 19.57 21.91
CA ALA A 519 31.51 20.71 22.72
C ALA A 519 32.73 21.12 23.58
N PRO A 520 33.22 22.39 23.53
CA PRO A 520 34.33 22.85 24.37
C PRO A 520 33.92 22.62 25.81
N ARG A 521 34.74 21.86 26.56
CA ARG A 521 34.64 21.81 28.02
C ARG A 521 34.94 23.24 28.51
N GLY A 522 33.85 23.99 28.80
CA GLY A 522 33.96 25.30 29.40
C GLY A 522 34.80 25.20 30.67
N GLY A 523 35.95 25.88 30.63
CA GLY A 523 36.76 26.10 31.77
C GLY A 523 36.15 27.17 32.68
#